data_65f2ff7122dc0b334617cf8d294b1cb3
#
_entry.id   65f2ff7122dc0b334617cf8d294b1cb3
#
_cell.length_a   1.000
_cell.length_b   1.000
_cell.length_c   1.000
_cell.angle_alpha   90.00
_cell.angle_beta   90.00
_cell.angle_gamma   90.00
#
_symmetry.space_group_name_H-M   'P 1'
#
loop_
_entity.id
_entity.type
_entity.pdbx_description
1 polymer ?
#
loop_
_entity_poly.entity_id
_entity_poly.type
_entity_poly.pdbx_seq_one_letter_code
_entity_poly.pdbx_strand_id
1 'polypeptide(L)'
;MRTWRTVGATLAVLCIVLCAALNALATYVSVHNYPGGAALMALHRRATSPVNVHIDTLAAMTGVSLFLSEFAARPARSLLPSRTTFPWTYDKRESLSLAELCAHTHLLTEEGCDMCGNVFQPLGPPVLGLAGIRRKTLASWTHDILVLPQSTGLDAAWQRLLPVVVEQAPAIWVCGRHDSLLR
;
A
#
# COMPACT_ATOMS: atom_id res chain seq x y z
N MET A 1 17.40 9.45 -49.59
CA MET A 1 16.16 9.81 -48.84
C MET A 1 15.52 8.63 -48.11
N ARG A 2 15.54 7.41 -48.60
CA ARG A 2 14.94 6.22 -47.95
C ARG A 2 15.63 5.88 -46.61
N THR A 3 16.95 5.92 -46.55
CA THR A 3 17.72 5.58 -45.34
C THR A 3 17.45 6.49 -44.14
N TRP A 4 17.29 7.79 -44.35
CA TRP A 4 16.97 8.73 -43.27
C TRP A 4 15.56 8.49 -42.69
N ARG A 5 14.61 8.11 -43.51
CA ARG A 5 13.24 7.77 -43.05
C ARG A 5 13.24 6.49 -42.21
N THR A 6 13.99 5.47 -42.63
CA THR A 6 14.11 4.23 -41.84
C THR A 6 14.84 4.45 -40.51
N VAL A 7 15.95 5.19 -40.49
CA VAL A 7 16.64 5.56 -39.25
C VAL A 7 15.72 6.32 -38.31
N GLY A 8 15.00 7.33 -38.81
CA GLY A 8 14.05 8.09 -37.99
C GLY A 8 12.92 7.23 -37.43
N ALA A 9 12.35 6.31 -38.24
CA ALA A 9 11.33 5.39 -37.79
C ALA A 9 11.87 4.41 -36.70
N THR A 10 13.06 3.88 -36.88
CA THR A 10 13.67 2.98 -35.89
C THR A 10 13.93 3.71 -34.57
N LEU A 11 14.46 4.93 -34.62
CA LEU A 11 14.66 5.74 -33.40
C LEU A 11 13.34 6.03 -32.69
N ALA A 12 12.30 6.38 -33.46
CA ALA A 12 10.98 6.63 -32.88
C ALA A 12 10.42 5.37 -32.16
N VAL A 13 10.52 4.20 -32.80
CA VAL A 13 10.10 2.93 -32.18
C VAL A 13 10.90 2.65 -30.92
N LEU A 14 12.21 2.81 -30.94
CA LEU A 14 13.05 2.62 -29.76
C LEU A 14 12.68 3.57 -28.62
N CYS A 15 12.41 4.84 -28.92
CA CYS A 15 11.94 5.80 -27.90
C CYS A 15 10.60 5.38 -27.30
N ILE A 16 9.65 4.93 -28.12
CA ILE A 16 8.33 4.47 -27.63
C ILE A 16 8.49 3.26 -26.71
N VAL A 17 9.30 2.27 -27.10
CA VAL A 17 9.56 1.07 -26.30
C VAL A 17 10.23 1.43 -24.99
N LEU A 18 11.23 2.33 -25.02
CA LEU A 18 11.89 2.79 -23.80
C LEU A 18 10.94 3.55 -22.87
N CYS A 19 10.13 4.45 -23.40
CA CYS A 19 9.10 5.16 -22.63
C CYS A 19 8.10 4.19 -21.99
N ALA A 20 7.63 3.20 -22.73
CA ALA A 20 6.71 2.19 -22.22
C ALA A 20 7.35 1.37 -21.09
N ALA A 21 8.61 0.96 -21.24
CA ALA A 21 9.36 0.23 -20.20
C ALA A 21 9.57 1.06 -18.93
N LEU A 22 9.94 2.35 -19.07
CA LEU A 22 10.11 3.25 -17.93
C LEU A 22 8.78 3.51 -17.22
N ASN A 23 7.69 3.70 -17.94
CA ASN A 23 6.36 3.86 -17.33
C ASN A 23 5.92 2.57 -16.60
N ALA A 24 6.14 1.41 -17.17
CA ALA A 24 5.85 0.13 -16.52
C ALA A 24 6.64 -0.03 -15.21
N LEU A 25 7.93 0.31 -15.22
CA LEU A 25 8.77 0.31 -14.02
C LEU A 25 8.26 1.29 -12.97
N ALA A 26 7.97 2.53 -13.36
CA ALA A 26 7.46 3.55 -12.45
C ALA A 26 6.12 3.13 -11.83
N THR A 27 5.22 2.56 -12.62
CA THR A 27 3.94 2.04 -12.14
C THR A 27 4.13 0.90 -11.14
N TYR A 28 5.02 -0.04 -11.43
CA TYR A 28 5.34 -1.15 -10.55
C TYR A 28 5.88 -0.67 -9.20
N VAL A 29 6.84 0.25 -9.20
CA VAL A 29 7.39 0.84 -7.97
C VAL A 29 6.32 1.62 -7.21
N SER A 30 5.48 2.38 -7.91
CA SER A 30 4.43 3.21 -7.33
C SER A 30 3.40 2.37 -6.56
N VAL A 31 3.02 1.21 -7.05
CA VAL A 31 2.06 0.32 -6.35
C VAL A 31 2.55 -0.05 -4.94
N HIS A 32 3.86 -0.19 -4.75
CA HIS A 32 4.46 -0.54 -3.45
C HIS A 32 4.66 0.66 -2.51
N ASN A 33 4.39 1.88 -2.99
CA ASN A 33 4.58 3.13 -2.23
C ASN A 33 3.30 3.64 -1.54
N TYR A 34 2.25 2.82 -1.44
CA TYR A 34 0.98 3.21 -0.82
C TYR A 34 0.54 2.27 0.31
N PRO A 35 1.41 2.01 1.32
CA PRO A 35 1.06 1.09 2.41
C PRO A 35 -0.12 1.58 3.25
N GLY A 36 -0.31 2.91 3.40
CA GLY A 36 -1.42 3.48 4.16
C GLY A 36 -2.79 3.11 3.59
N GLY A 37 -2.95 3.21 2.28
CA GLY A 37 -4.18 2.80 1.62
C GLY A 37 -4.49 1.32 1.81
N ALA A 38 -3.48 0.46 1.69
CA ALA A 38 -3.62 -0.98 1.92
C ALA A 38 -3.95 -1.30 3.38
N ALA A 39 -3.32 -0.59 4.35
CA ALA A 39 -3.60 -0.73 5.77
C ALA A 39 -5.05 -0.34 6.12
N LEU A 40 -5.54 0.78 5.60
CA LEU A 40 -6.93 1.20 5.79
C LEU A 40 -7.91 0.18 5.22
N MET A 41 -7.66 -0.33 4.03
CA MET A 41 -8.49 -1.38 3.44
C MET A 41 -8.44 -2.70 4.22
N ALA A 42 -7.30 -3.02 4.83
CA ALA A 42 -7.18 -4.17 5.72
C ALA A 42 -8.00 -3.98 7.00
N LEU A 43 -8.00 -2.77 7.56
CA LEU A 43 -8.85 -2.42 8.70
C LEU A 43 -10.33 -2.52 8.34
N HIS A 44 -10.78 -1.94 7.22
CA HIS A 44 -12.17 -2.01 6.76
C HIS A 44 -12.69 -3.44 6.59
N ARG A 45 -11.81 -4.37 6.23
CA ARG A 45 -12.19 -5.78 6.06
C ARG A 45 -12.27 -6.56 7.37
N ARG A 46 -11.55 -6.13 8.40
CA ARG A 46 -11.39 -6.86 9.67
C ARG A 46 -12.21 -6.29 10.82
N ALA A 47 -12.51 -5.01 10.78
CA ALA A 47 -13.26 -4.37 11.86
C ALA A 47 -14.72 -4.84 11.86
N THR A 48 -15.18 -5.29 13.02
CA THR A 48 -16.53 -5.82 13.26
C THR A 48 -17.36 -4.96 14.23
N SER A 49 -16.80 -3.87 14.75
CA SER A 49 -17.39 -2.97 15.75
C SER A 49 -17.23 -1.51 15.33
N PRO A 50 -17.88 -0.56 16.00
CA PRO A 50 -17.64 0.86 15.76
C PRO A 50 -16.17 1.21 15.83
N VAL A 51 -15.67 1.92 14.81
CA VAL A 51 -14.28 2.24 14.64
C VAL A 51 -14.02 3.73 14.88
N ASN A 52 -13.18 4.01 15.87
CA ASN A 52 -12.53 5.30 16.04
C ASN A 52 -11.04 5.06 15.81
N VAL A 53 -10.56 5.38 14.59
CA VAL A 53 -9.19 5.08 14.17
C VAL A 53 -8.33 6.33 14.16
N HIS A 54 -7.19 6.25 14.83
CA HIS A 54 -6.11 7.19 14.62
C HIS A 54 -5.23 6.73 13.46
N ILE A 55 -4.89 7.69 12.60
CA ILE A 55 -4.10 7.47 11.38
C ILE A 55 -2.84 8.30 11.50
N ASP A 56 -1.73 7.63 11.69
CA ASP A 56 -0.41 8.23 11.81
C ASP A 56 0.05 8.90 10.50
N THR A 57 1.05 9.75 10.59
CA THR A 57 1.54 10.59 9.49
C THR A 57 1.93 9.76 8.27
N LEU A 58 2.70 8.69 8.43
CA LEU A 58 3.11 7.84 7.31
C LEU A 58 1.90 7.19 6.62
N ALA A 59 0.94 6.69 7.42
CA ALA A 59 -0.28 6.12 6.87
C ALA A 59 -1.11 7.17 6.12
N ALA A 60 -1.23 8.38 6.68
CA ALA A 60 -1.96 9.50 6.07
C ALA A 60 -1.33 9.93 4.73
N MET A 61 0.01 9.99 4.66
CA MET A 61 0.75 10.39 3.47
C MET A 61 0.78 9.32 2.38
N THR A 62 0.65 8.05 2.75
CA THR A 62 0.81 6.91 1.82
C THR A 62 -0.51 6.27 1.42
N GLY A 63 -1.54 7.07 1.16
CA GLY A 63 -2.73 6.64 0.46
C GLY A 63 -4.02 6.59 1.28
N VAL A 64 -4.04 7.05 2.53
CA VAL A 64 -5.29 7.24 3.26
C VAL A 64 -5.96 8.54 2.81
N SER A 65 -6.90 8.41 1.88
CA SER A 65 -7.68 9.53 1.36
C SER A 65 -9.14 9.47 1.83
N LEU A 66 -9.83 10.60 1.68
CA LEU A 66 -11.27 10.70 1.97
C LEU A 66 -12.11 9.73 1.13
N PHE A 67 -11.66 9.40 -0.08
CA PHE A 67 -12.34 8.47 -0.99
C PHE A 67 -12.35 7.02 -0.49
N LEU A 68 -11.39 6.65 0.36
CA LEU A 68 -11.32 5.33 0.96
C LEU A 68 -12.08 5.25 2.30
N SER A 69 -12.55 6.37 2.84
CA SER A 69 -13.24 6.37 4.14
C SER A 69 -14.65 5.80 4.01
N GLU A 70 -15.03 4.96 4.98
CA GLU A 70 -16.39 4.47 5.16
C GLU A 70 -17.16 5.52 5.98
N PHE A 71 -17.88 6.43 5.32
CA PHE A 71 -18.70 7.41 6.02
C PHE A 71 -20.01 6.79 6.49
N ALA A 72 -20.31 6.94 7.77
CA ALA A 72 -21.62 6.63 8.33
C ALA A 72 -22.77 7.45 7.72
N ALA A 73 -22.46 8.57 7.10
CA ALA A 73 -23.39 9.48 6.42
C ALA A 73 -23.04 9.63 4.93
N ARG A 74 -23.00 8.53 4.18
CA ARG A 74 -23.17 8.69 2.72
C ARG A 74 -24.59 9.21 2.49
N PRO A 75 -24.74 10.36 1.79
CA PRO A 75 -26.09 10.83 1.44
C PRO A 75 -26.80 9.70 0.69
N ALA A 76 -28.10 9.55 0.91
CA ALA A 76 -28.98 8.48 0.42
C ALA A 76 -28.95 8.21 -1.11
N ARG A 77 -28.08 8.88 -1.86
CA ARG A 77 -27.82 8.72 -3.31
C ARG A 77 -26.67 7.78 -3.68
N SER A 78 -25.97 7.22 -2.70
CA SER A 78 -24.92 6.22 -3.01
C SER A 78 -25.60 4.91 -3.40
N LEU A 79 -25.46 4.54 -4.68
CA LEU A 79 -25.97 3.27 -5.23
C LEU A 79 -25.21 2.03 -4.71
N LEU A 80 -24.11 2.23 -3.96
CA LEU A 80 -23.35 1.15 -3.35
C LEU A 80 -23.81 0.97 -1.91
N PRO A 81 -24.21 -0.25 -1.50
CA PRO A 81 -24.53 -0.53 -0.11
C PRO A 81 -23.29 -0.26 0.77
N SER A 82 -23.47 0.46 1.87
CA SER A 82 -22.43 0.58 2.90
C SER A 82 -22.12 -0.82 3.41
N ARG A 83 -20.85 -1.19 3.38
CA ARG A 83 -20.40 -2.52 3.87
C ARG A 83 -20.44 -2.62 5.39
N THR A 84 -20.55 -1.48 6.08
CA THR A 84 -20.54 -1.41 7.54
C THR A 84 -21.80 -0.71 8.04
N THR A 85 -22.41 -1.29 9.07
CA THR A 85 -23.63 -0.76 9.73
C THR A 85 -23.32 0.13 10.93
N PHE A 86 -22.06 0.35 11.26
CA PHE A 86 -21.63 1.11 12.44
C PHE A 86 -20.80 2.34 12.04
N PRO A 87 -20.78 3.37 12.91
CA PRO A 87 -20.11 4.63 12.62
C PRO A 87 -18.58 4.46 12.59
N TRP A 88 -17.96 5.13 11.63
CA TRP A 88 -16.53 5.24 11.48
C TRP A 88 -16.10 6.68 11.74
N THR A 89 -15.07 6.85 12.57
CA THR A 89 -14.41 8.13 12.80
C THR A 89 -12.93 8.00 12.49
N TYR A 90 -12.37 9.01 11.81
CA TYR A 90 -10.98 9.02 11.36
C TYR A 90 -10.30 10.25 11.94
N ASP A 91 -9.28 10.03 12.78
CA ASP A 91 -8.46 11.07 13.39
C ASP A 91 -7.05 11.07 12.77
N LYS A 92 -6.64 12.22 12.23
CA LYS A 92 -5.33 12.43 11.59
C LYS A 92 -4.52 13.51 12.30
N ARG A 93 -4.85 13.87 13.54
CA ARG A 93 -4.10 14.88 14.29
C ARG A 93 -2.73 14.33 14.65
N GLU A 94 -1.69 15.12 14.38
CA GLU A 94 -0.28 14.72 14.58
C GLU A 94 0.22 14.95 16.01
N SER A 95 -0.45 15.80 16.80
CA SER A 95 0.00 16.22 18.15
C SER A 95 -0.88 15.67 19.26
N LEU A 96 -1.21 14.37 19.20
CA LEU A 96 -1.98 13.73 20.27
C LEU A 96 -1.06 13.40 21.44
N SER A 97 -1.58 13.60 22.66
CA SER A 97 -0.97 13.00 23.84
C SER A 97 -1.13 11.48 23.83
N LEU A 98 -0.25 10.76 24.53
CA LEU A 98 -0.36 9.30 24.63
C LEU A 98 -1.73 8.85 25.15
N ALA A 99 -2.32 9.59 26.09
CA ALA A 99 -3.63 9.29 26.65
C ALA A 99 -4.75 9.42 25.59
N GLU A 100 -4.69 10.46 24.75
CA GLU A 100 -5.65 10.63 23.64
C GLU A 100 -5.47 9.56 22.57
N LEU A 101 -4.22 9.22 22.24
CA LEU A 101 -3.91 8.14 21.30
C LEU A 101 -4.49 6.81 21.78
N CYS A 102 -4.27 6.47 23.05
CA CYS A 102 -4.78 5.23 23.65
C CYS A 102 -6.31 5.21 23.87
N ALA A 103 -6.99 6.33 23.70
CA ALA A 103 -8.46 6.39 23.74
C ALA A 103 -9.13 5.90 22.44
N HIS A 104 -8.40 5.79 21.34
CA HIS A 104 -8.92 5.26 20.08
C HIS A 104 -9.20 3.76 20.18
N THR A 105 -10.05 3.25 19.29
CA THR A 105 -10.34 1.82 19.20
C THR A 105 -9.36 1.09 18.29
N HIS A 106 -8.83 1.80 17.29
CA HIS A 106 -7.88 1.27 16.31
C HIS A 106 -6.78 2.28 16.00
N LEU A 107 -5.61 1.78 15.63
CA LEU A 107 -4.48 2.60 15.19
C LEU A 107 -3.95 2.09 13.85
N LEU A 108 -3.60 3.01 12.96
CA LEU A 108 -2.75 2.76 11.79
C LEU A 108 -1.43 3.49 12.05
N THR A 109 -0.38 2.77 12.43
CA THR A 109 0.86 3.35 12.93
C THR A 109 2.10 2.66 12.36
N GLU A 110 3.20 3.41 12.25
CA GLU A 110 4.51 2.91 11.87
C GLU A 110 5.29 2.33 13.04
N GLU A 111 5.00 2.76 14.27
CA GLU A 111 5.77 2.38 15.47
C GLU A 111 5.39 1.02 16.07
N GLY A 112 4.32 0.39 15.58
CA GLY A 112 3.82 -0.86 16.12
C GLY A 112 2.67 -0.70 17.13
N CYS A 113 2.17 -1.81 17.65
CA CYS A 113 0.98 -1.81 18.51
C CYS A 113 1.30 -1.63 20.01
N ASP A 114 2.57 -1.54 20.39
CA ASP A 114 3.02 -1.57 21.79
C ASP A 114 3.01 -0.18 22.46
N MET A 115 2.73 0.88 21.70
CA MET A 115 2.77 2.29 22.17
C MET A 115 1.93 2.57 23.41
N CYS A 116 0.80 1.87 23.55
CA CYS A 116 -0.11 1.98 24.70
C CYS A 116 0.01 0.80 25.67
N GLY A 117 1.18 0.18 25.76
CA GLY A 117 1.34 -1.07 26.49
C GLY A 117 0.56 -2.20 25.80
N ASN A 118 -0.05 -3.09 26.56
CA ASN A 118 -0.79 -4.24 26.01
C ASN A 118 -2.26 -3.93 25.67
N VAL A 119 -2.63 -2.65 25.50
CA VAL A 119 -4.02 -2.26 25.17
C VAL A 119 -4.39 -2.62 23.74
N PHE A 120 -3.43 -2.49 22.82
CA PHE A 120 -3.60 -2.81 21.41
C PHE A 120 -2.88 -4.10 21.04
N GLN A 121 -3.43 -4.77 20.04
CA GLN A 121 -2.79 -5.92 19.41
C GLN A 121 -2.88 -5.81 17.88
N PRO A 122 -1.91 -6.38 17.15
CA PRO A 122 -1.93 -6.35 15.71
C PRO A 122 -3.08 -7.20 15.18
N LEU A 123 -3.88 -6.65 14.27
CA LEU A 123 -4.95 -7.37 13.58
C LEU A 123 -4.43 -8.31 12.49
N GLY A 124 -3.14 -8.32 12.26
CA GLY A 124 -2.46 -9.17 11.29
C GLY A 124 -1.02 -8.74 11.06
N PRO A 125 -0.34 -9.30 10.06
CA PRO A 125 1.01 -8.88 9.74
C PRO A 125 1.02 -7.41 9.32
N PRO A 126 2.16 -6.69 9.52
CA PRO A 126 2.30 -5.32 9.08
C PRO A 126 2.17 -5.22 7.57
N VAL A 127 1.60 -4.13 7.10
CA VAL A 127 1.56 -3.82 5.68
C VAL A 127 2.95 -3.40 5.24
N LEU A 128 3.43 -4.03 4.16
CA LEU A 128 4.73 -3.74 3.61
C LEU A 128 4.68 -2.47 2.76
N GLY A 129 5.70 -1.64 2.89
CA GLY A 129 5.93 -0.46 2.07
C GLY A 129 7.25 -0.54 1.33
N LEU A 130 7.47 0.40 0.42
CA LEU A 130 8.71 0.54 -0.32
C LEU A 130 9.85 0.93 0.64
N ALA A 131 10.84 0.05 0.79
CA ALA A 131 12.05 0.33 1.57
C ALA A 131 13.20 0.81 0.67
N GLY A 132 13.28 0.29 -0.55
CA GLY A 132 14.34 0.66 -1.47
C GLY A 132 14.19 0.03 -2.85
N ILE A 133 15.05 0.47 -3.76
CA ILE A 133 15.15 -0.08 -5.11
C ILE A 133 16.61 -0.42 -5.37
N ARG A 134 16.89 -1.67 -5.65
CA ARG A 134 18.23 -2.17 -5.95
C ARG A 134 18.32 -2.65 -7.39
N ARG A 135 19.39 -2.30 -8.09
CA ARG A 135 19.66 -2.81 -9.44
C ARG A 135 20.09 -4.27 -9.38
N LYS A 136 19.59 -5.08 -10.27
CA LYS A 136 20.09 -6.44 -10.50
C LYS A 136 21.41 -6.39 -11.26
N THR A 137 22.30 -7.32 -10.99
CA THR A 137 23.43 -7.56 -11.88
C THR A 137 22.94 -8.19 -13.17
N LEU A 138 23.66 -8.00 -14.28
CA LEU A 138 23.27 -8.58 -15.57
C LEU A 138 23.13 -10.11 -15.48
N ALA A 139 24.04 -10.76 -14.78
CA ALA A 139 24.01 -12.22 -14.58
C ALA A 139 22.79 -12.68 -13.79
N SER A 140 22.43 -11.96 -12.71
CA SER A 140 21.23 -12.26 -11.92
C SER A 140 19.96 -12.05 -12.75
N TRP A 141 19.88 -10.96 -13.51
CA TRP A 141 18.71 -10.66 -14.33
C TRP A 141 18.51 -11.67 -15.46
N THR A 142 19.56 -12.04 -16.17
CA THR A 142 19.48 -13.08 -17.22
C THR A 142 19.09 -14.44 -16.66
N HIS A 143 19.59 -14.80 -15.47
CA HIS A 143 19.20 -16.01 -14.77
C HIS A 143 17.70 -15.99 -14.42
N ASP A 144 17.21 -14.88 -13.88
CA ASP A 144 15.77 -14.73 -13.50
C ASP A 144 14.83 -14.86 -14.72
N ILE A 145 15.26 -14.39 -15.90
CA ILE A 145 14.48 -14.50 -17.14
C ILE A 145 14.48 -15.95 -17.67
N LEU A 146 15.60 -16.65 -17.58
CA LEU A 146 15.78 -17.97 -18.18
C LEU A 146 15.18 -19.11 -17.32
N VAL A 147 15.07 -18.92 -16.00
CA VAL A 147 14.50 -19.93 -15.10
C VAL A 147 12.98 -19.92 -15.17
N LEU A 148 12.38 -21.08 -15.43
CA LEU A 148 10.92 -21.24 -15.45
C LEU A 148 10.30 -20.86 -14.09
N PRO A 149 9.20 -20.12 -14.08
CA PRO A 149 8.56 -19.67 -12.84
C PRO A 149 7.97 -20.82 -12.05
N GLN A 150 8.38 -20.94 -10.77
CA GLN A 150 7.70 -21.80 -9.81
C GLN A 150 6.50 -21.11 -9.15
N SER A 151 6.39 -19.77 -9.26
CA SER A 151 5.28 -18.97 -8.75
C SER A 151 4.51 -18.31 -9.89
N THR A 152 3.19 -18.36 -9.82
CA THR A 152 2.26 -17.88 -10.86
C THR A 152 1.71 -16.49 -10.62
N GLY A 153 2.20 -15.74 -9.62
CA GLY A 153 1.72 -14.40 -9.27
C GLY A 153 2.26 -13.31 -10.21
N LEU A 154 1.44 -12.29 -10.50
CA LEU A 154 1.83 -11.12 -11.31
C LEU A 154 3.07 -10.40 -10.76
N ASP A 155 3.17 -10.26 -9.43
CA ASP A 155 4.34 -9.64 -8.78
C ASP A 155 5.63 -10.40 -9.05
N ALA A 156 5.58 -11.73 -8.99
CA ALA A 156 6.75 -12.56 -9.31
C ALA A 156 7.17 -12.42 -10.78
N ALA A 157 6.22 -12.28 -11.70
CA ALA A 157 6.50 -12.03 -13.11
C ALA A 157 7.19 -10.67 -13.32
N TRP A 158 6.68 -9.61 -12.69
CA TRP A 158 7.27 -8.27 -12.77
C TRP A 158 8.68 -8.22 -12.17
N GLN A 159 8.88 -8.81 -10.99
CA GLN A 159 10.20 -8.88 -10.35
C GLN A 159 11.26 -9.56 -11.23
N ARG A 160 10.87 -10.50 -12.09
CA ARG A 160 11.78 -11.17 -13.01
C ARG A 160 12.11 -10.34 -14.23
N LEU A 161 11.10 -9.75 -14.84
CA LEU A 161 11.23 -8.98 -16.08
C LEU A 161 11.98 -7.66 -15.87
N LEU A 162 11.85 -7.06 -14.68
CA LEU A 162 12.48 -5.77 -14.40
C LEU A 162 13.96 -5.94 -13.99
N PRO A 163 14.85 -5.03 -14.43
CA PRO A 163 16.25 -5.03 -14.07
C PRO A 163 16.52 -4.50 -12.66
N VAL A 164 15.47 -4.41 -11.84
CA VAL A 164 15.50 -3.91 -10.47
C VAL A 164 14.78 -4.86 -9.53
N VAL A 165 15.19 -4.83 -8.26
CA VAL A 165 14.47 -5.45 -7.14
C VAL A 165 13.84 -4.34 -6.31
N VAL A 166 12.55 -4.43 -6.06
CA VAL A 166 11.84 -3.58 -5.11
C VAL A 166 11.96 -4.23 -3.74
N GLU A 167 12.67 -3.56 -2.85
CA GLU A 167 12.83 -3.99 -1.47
C GLU A 167 11.66 -3.44 -0.65
N GLN A 168 11.02 -4.32 0.11
CA GLN A 168 9.88 -3.98 0.97
C GLN A 168 10.25 -4.22 2.43
N ALA A 169 9.74 -3.36 3.30
CA ALA A 169 9.85 -3.51 4.76
C ALA A 169 8.49 -3.29 5.42
N PRO A 170 8.30 -3.77 6.65
CA PRO A 170 7.16 -3.40 7.47
C PRO A 170 7.04 -1.88 7.55
N ALA A 171 5.90 -1.34 7.15
CA ALA A 171 5.69 0.11 7.10
C ALA A 171 4.56 0.55 8.02
N ILE A 172 3.42 -0.16 8.01
CA ILE A 172 2.26 0.24 8.78
C ILE A 172 1.65 -0.97 9.48
N TRP A 173 1.46 -0.84 10.78
CA TRP A 173 0.73 -1.78 11.62
C TRP A 173 -0.74 -1.38 11.69
N VAL A 174 -1.62 -2.38 11.61
CA VAL A 174 -3.05 -2.23 11.84
C VAL A 174 -3.35 -2.81 13.22
N CYS A 175 -3.61 -1.93 14.17
CA CYS A 175 -3.78 -2.30 15.57
C CYS A 175 -5.24 -2.15 15.98
N GLY A 176 -5.78 -3.13 16.68
CA GLY A 176 -7.12 -3.09 17.28
C GLY A 176 -7.02 -3.19 18.81
N ARG A 177 -7.89 -2.45 19.50
CA ARG A 177 -7.97 -2.51 20.94
C ARG A 177 -8.54 -3.86 21.39
N HIS A 178 -7.93 -4.47 22.41
CA HIS A 178 -8.32 -5.81 22.88
C HIS A 178 -9.81 -5.92 23.19
N ASP A 179 -10.39 -4.91 23.83
CA ASP A 179 -11.81 -4.88 24.21
C ASP A 179 -12.75 -4.79 23.00
N SER A 180 -12.29 -4.25 21.87
CA SER A 180 -13.10 -4.09 20.64
C SER A 180 -13.18 -5.35 19.79
N LEU A 181 -12.31 -6.33 20.09
CA LEU A 181 -12.22 -7.59 19.35
C LEU A 181 -13.06 -8.72 19.98
N LEU A 182 -13.53 -8.50 21.21
CA LEU A 182 -14.33 -9.48 21.97
C LEU A 182 -15.84 -9.25 21.87
N ARG A 183 -16.28 -8.26 21.08
CA ARG A 183 -17.69 -7.94 20.82
C ARG A 183 -18.08 -8.30 19.39
#